data_6e02f0ee92df9e00a70b6fd547cc193b
#
_entry.id   6e02f0ee92df9e00a70b6fd547cc193b
#
_cell.length_a   1.000
_cell.length_b   1.000
_cell.length_c   1.000
_cell.angle_alpha   90.00
_cell.angle_beta   90.00
_cell.angle_gamma   90.00
#
_symmetry.space_group_name_H-M   'P 1'
#
loop_
_entity.id
_entity.type
_entity.pdbx_description
1 polymer ?
#
loop_
_entity_poly.entity_id
_entity_poly.type
_entity_poly.pdbx_seq_one_letter_code
_entity_poly.pdbx_strand_id
1 'polypeptide(L)'
;LSMKPKDRVLGLLTGQGDVDRVACYSGMGNVTVAGLEEYGYNFPEVHGDAKKMATLAASSYRLFDYECAVVPFDLCVEAGAMGCVMNAYEDVNQLLYPTIKEKIIHDPEQMTSLKVPDNLAEKGRVPVVTEAIRLLKQDIGDDVAVGTYILGPYTLAGQIMDLNDLFKLTFKKPDQVNAMLDVLADVLIEIAGIYRKAGADYICVREMGATSDILSPKSFSKVIYPHLKKIFAQIDYPKILHICGSTNKVITNMYDCGADAISVETKNDLAQTRADIGWEPLVFGHVDSFNVLVNGSEEDVRAAVLSSIDAGVDAVWPGCDIWPTAPVANLKAMTDTVKEFGASRWVRKQKK
;
A
#
# COMPACT_ATOMS: atom_id res chain seq x y z
N LEU A 1 24.48 -7.93 -18.02
CA LEU A 1 24.08 -7.85 -16.60
C LEU A 1 22.57 -7.63 -16.56
N SER A 2 21.84 -8.43 -15.78
CA SER A 2 20.40 -8.19 -15.57
C SER A 2 20.21 -6.88 -14.80
N MET A 3 19.14 -6.16 -15.12
CA MET A 3 18.76 -4.93 -14.40
C MET A 3 18.53 -5.22 -12.91
N LYS A 4 19.01 -4.34 -12.03
CA LYS A 4 18.74 -4.45 -10.59
C LYS A 4 17.24 -4.30 -10.30
N PRO A 5 16.71 -4.97 -9.28
CA PRO A 5 15.32 -4.79 -8.84
C PRO A 5 14.93 -3.32 -8.59
N LYS A 6 15.79 -2.57 -7.91
CA LYS A 6 15.59 -1.14 -7.66
C LYS A 6 15.41 -0.34 -8.95
N ASP A 7 16.33 -0.53 -9.91
CA ASP A 7 16.32 0.23 -11.16
C ASP A 7 15.08 -0.12 -11.99
N ARG A 8 14.63 -1.38 -11.93
CA ARG A 8 13.40 -1.83 -12.60
C ARG A 8 12.16 -1.17 -12.01
N VAL A 9 12.00 -1.19 -10.69
CA VAL A 9 10.85 -0.59 -10.01
C VAL A 9 10.81 0.91 -10.23
N LEU A 10 11.92 1.60 -10.00
CA LEU A 10 11.98 3.06 -10.13
C LEU A 10 11.93 3.51 -11.59
N GLY A 11 12.59 2.78 -12.49
CA GLY A 11 12.50 3.05 -13.93
C GLY A 11 11.06 2.93 -14.46
N LEU A 12 10.30 1.92 -13.97
CA LEU A 12 8.89 1.78 -14.29
C LEU A 12 8.07 2.98 -13.79
N LEU A 13 8.21 3.32 -12.50
CA LEU A 13 7.43 4.38 -11.86
C LEU A 13 7.73 5.79 -12.40
N THR A 14 8.97 6.06 -12.76
CA THR A 14 9.40 7.37 -13.25
C THR A 14 9.35 7.52 -14.77
N GLY A 15 9.15 6.40 -15.47
CA GLY A 15 9.27 6.38 -16.93
C GLY A 15 10.70 6.60 -17.45
N GLN A 16 11.70 6.52 -16.58
CA GLN A 16 13.10 6.73 -16.92
C GLN A 16 13.81 5.39 -17.17
N GLY A 17 14.46 5.30 -18.32
CA GLY A 17 15.18 4.10 -18.72
C GLY A 17 14.32 3.04 -19.42
N ASP A 18 14.98 2.06 -20.02
CA ASP A 18 14.33 0.93 -20.69
C ASP A 18 14.23 -0.25 -19.70
N VAL A 19 13.05 -0.39 -19.08
CA VAL A 19 12.77 -1.48 -18.14
C VAL A 19 12.74 -2.81 -18.88
N ASP A 20 13.48 -3.80 -18.37
CA ASP A 20 13.72 -5.09 -19.05
C ASP A 20 12.48 -6.01 -19.05
N ARG A 21 11.70 -6.02 -17.97
CA ARG A 21 10.51 -6.88 -17.79
C ARG A 21 9.51 -6.27 -16.82
N VAL A 22 8.35 -6.88 -16.72
CA VAL A 22 7.37 -6.63 -15.64
C VAL A 22 8.07 -6.78 -14.28
N ALA A 23 7.83 -5.87 -13.37
CA ALA A 23 8.34 -5.93 -11.99
C ALA A 23 7.40 -6.77 -11.11
N CYS A 24 7.95 -7.35 -10.02
CA CYS A 24 7.20 -8.06 -8.98
C CYS A 24 7.49 -7.42 -7.62
N TYR A 25 6.60 -6.55 -7.17
CA TYR A 25 6.78 -5.79 -5.94
C TYR A 25 5.42 -5.36 -5.36
N SER A 26 5.41 -4.58 -4.30
CA SER A 26 4.19 -4.04 -3.69
C SER A 26 4.43 -2.67 -3.06
N GLY A 27 3.36 -1.94 -2.81
CA GLY A 27 3.32 -0.75 -1.95
C GLY A 27 2.78 -1.05 -0.56
N MET A 28 2.68 -2.32 -0.19
CA MET A 28 2.17 -2.78 1.11
C MET A 28 3.27 -3.51 1.87
N GLY A 29 3.36 -3.28 3.17
CA GLY A 29 4.34 -3.96 4.03
C GLY A 29 3.98 -5.42 4.25
N ASN A 30 4.97 -6.30 4.18
CA ASN A 30 4.76 -7.74 4.29
C ASN A 30 5.57 -8.32 5.44
N VAL A 31 4.91 -9.09 6.30
CA VAL A 31 5.53 -9.97 7.29
C VAL A 31 5.13 -11.40 6.97
N THR A 32 6.09 -12.30 6.90
CA THR A 32 5.82 -13.73 6.74
C THR A 32 6.24 -14.52 7.97
N VAL A 33 5.53 -15.62 8.23
CA VAL A 33 5.92 -16.57 9.30
C VAL A 33 7.35 -17.05 9.09
N ALA A 34 7.71 -17.37 7.83
CA ALA A 34 9.08 -17.79 7.50
C ALA A 34 10.12 -16.70 7.83
N GLY A 35 9.81 -15.43 7.61
CA GLY A 35 10.69 -14.34 8.01
C GLY A 35 10.81 -14.21 9.53
N LEU A 36 9.72 -14.36 10.27
CA LEU A 36 9.73 -14.37 11.73
C LEU A 36 10.61 -15.52 12.28
N GLU A 37 10.44 -16.72 11.74
CA GLU A 37 11.20 -17.90 12.13
C GLU A 37 12.71 -17.76 11.81
N GLU A 38 13.04 -17.25 10.62
CA GLU A 38 14.44 -17.02 10.18
C GLU A 38 15.22 -16.15 11.16
N TYR A 39 14.58 -15.10 11.71
CA TYR A 39 15.25 -14.16 12.63
C TYR A 39 14.91 -14.37 14.10
N GLY A 40 14.03 -15.33 14.43
CA GLY A 40 13.62 -15.61 15.81
C GLY A 40 12.81 -14.47 16.44
N TYR A 41 11.99 -13.76 15.64
CA TYR A 41 11.18 -12.65 16.12
C TYR A 41 9.72 -13.07 16.39
N ASN A 42 9.12 -12.44 17.41
CA ASN A 42 7.69 -12.55 17.64
C ASN A 42 6.93 -11.48 16.86
N PHE A 43 5.74 -11.83 16.39
CA PHE A 43 4.95 -10.95 15.52
C PHE A 43 4.62 -9.58 16.15
N PRO A 44 4.20 -9.46 17.44
CA PRO A 44 3.89 -8.15 18.00
C PRO A 44 5.07 -7.18 18.06
N GLU A 45 6.28 -7.68 18.36
CA GLU A 45 7.45 -6.82 18.59
C GLU A 45 7.99 -6.14 17.33
N VAL A 46 7.68 -6.70 16.13
CA VAL A 46 8.18 -6.15 14.87
C VAL A 46 7.48 -4.85 14.46
N HIS A 47 6.35 -4.52 15.10
CA HIS A 47 5.62 -3.29 14.84
C HIS A 47 6.13 -2.08 15.65
N GLY A 48 6.84 -2.32 16.75
CA GLY A 48 7.34 -1.28 17.66
C GLY A 48 8.86 -1.12 17.67
N ASP A 49 9.59 -2.01 17.02
CA ASP A 49 11.07 -2.00 16.95
C ASP A 49 11.53 -1.75 15.52
N ALA A 50 12.20 -0.63 15.29
CA ALA A 50 12.64 -0.21 13.96
C ALA A 50 13.61 -1.19 13.30
N LYS A 51 14.52 -1.79 14.08
CA LYS A 51 15.51 -2.74 13.56
C LYS A 51 14.83 -4.05 13.15
N LYS A 52 13.93 -4.57 13.99
CA LYS A 52 13.15 -5.77 13.66
C LYS A 52 12.25 -5.54 12.47
N MET A 53 11.58 -4.39 12.40
CA MET A 53 10.75 -3.97 11.27
C MET A 53 11.58 -3.95 9.96
N ALA A 54 12.73 -3.30 9.96
CA ALA A 54 13.60 -3.23 8.78
C ALA A 54 14.10 -4.62 8.36
N THR A 55 14.54 -5.45 9.33
CA THR A 55 15.01 -6.82 9.06
C THR A 55 13.92 -7.67 8.43
N LEU A 56 12.69 -7.61 8.93
CA LEU A 56 11.55 -8.37 8.39
C LEU A 56 11.13 -7.86 7.00
N ALA A 57 11.13 -6.54 6.77
CA ALA A 57 10.85 -6.00 5.45
C ALA A 57 11.89 -6.47 4.42
N ALA A 58 13.18 -6.48 4.80
CA ALA A 58 14.28 -6.99 3.96
C ALA A 58 14.17 -8.49 3.69
N SER A 59 13.53 -9.26 4.58
CA SER A 59 13.37 -10.70 4.41
C SER A 59 12.57 -11.07 3.15
N SER A 60 11.67 -10.24 2.71
CA SER A 60 10.90 -10.46 1.47
C SER A 60 11.82 -10.55 0.24
N TYR A 61 12.81 -9.68 0.16
CA TYR A 61 13.84 -9.76 -0.89
C TYR A 61 14.74 -10.97 -0.70
N ARG A 62 15.18 -11.24 0.54
CA ARG A 62 16.16 -12.30 0.83
C ARG A 62 15.60 -13.71 0.70
N LEU A 63 14.32 -13.93 1.04
CA LEU A 63 13.71 -15.26 1.05
C LEU A 63 13.03 -15.63 -0.26
N PHE A 64 12.45 -14.67 -0.98
CA PHE A 64 11.70 -14.96 -2.20
C PHE A 64 11.95 -13.94 -3.33
N ASP A 65 13.05 -13.21 -3.29
CA ASP A 65 13.50 -12.30 -4.35
C ASP A 65 12.46 -11.21 -4.72
N TYR A 66 11.69 -10.74 -3.74
CA TYR A 66 10.73 -9.66 -3.96
C TYR A 66 11.46 -8.36 -4.25
N GLU A 67 11.00 -7.59 -5.22
CA GLU A 67 11.74 -6.45 -5.76
C GLU A 67 11.56 -5.16 -4.94
N CYS A 68 11.13 -5.29 -3.69
CA CYS A 68 10.98 -4.19 -2.75
C CYS A 68 11.13 -4.64 -1.29
N ALA A 69 11.30 -3.64 -0.41
CA ALA A 69 11.06 -3.76 1.01
C ALA A 69 10.18 -2.59 1.45
N VAL A 70 9.07 -2.86 2.14
CA VAL A 70 8.06 -1.85 2.48
C VAL A 70 7.75 -1.87 3.97
N VAL A 71 7.71 -0.70 4.58
CA VAL A 71 7.31 -0.47 5.97
C VAL A 71 6.28 0.67 6.04
N PRO A 72 5.41 0.70 7.05
CA PRO A 72 5.21 -0.25 8.15
C PRO A 72 4.48 -1.53 7.72
N PHE A 73 4.03 -2.35 8.70
CA PHE A 73 3.28 -3.57 8.41
C PHE A 73 1.80 -3.47 8.78
N ASP A 74 1.44 -2.56 9.66
CA ASP A 74 0.07 -2.37 10.16
C ASP A 74 -0.49 -1.00 9.79
N LEU A 75 -1.79 -0.86 9.92
CA LEU A 75 -2.56 0.30 9.44
C LEU A 75 -2.82 1.37 10.50
N CYS A 76 -2.11 1.32 11.63
CA CYS A 76 -2.48 2.15 12.79
C CYS A 76 -1.46 3.25 13.13
N VAL A 77 -0.43 3.44 12.32
CA VAL A 77 0.65 4.41 12.60
C VAL A 77 0.12 5.83 12.63
N GLU A 78 -0.66 6.22 11.63
CA GLU A 78 -1.21 7.58 11.49
C GLU A 78 -2.24 7.89 12.58
N ALA A 79 -3.15 6.95 12.85
CA ALA A 79 -4.14 7.12 13.92
C ALA A 79 -3.48 7.24 15.31
N GLY A 80 -2.43 6.46 15.54
CA GLY A 80 -1.60 6.57 16.75
C GLY A 80 -0.88 7.91 16.85
N ALA A 81 -0.37 8.45 15.75
CA ALA A 81 0.24 9.77 15.69
C ALA A 81 -0.77 10.90 15.96
N MET A 82 -2.03 10.68 15.63
CA MET A 82 -3.13 11.60 15.93
C MET A 82 -3.66 11.50 17.37
N GLY A 83 -3.17 10.54 18.17
CA GLY A 83 -3.54 10.39 19.57
C GLY A 83 -4.52 9.25 19.88
N CYS A 84 -4.86 8.40 18.92
CA CYS A 84 -5.62 7.17 19.20
C CYS A 84 -4.81 6.25 20.11
N VAL A 85 -5.48 5.59 21.06
CA VAL A 85 -4.86 4.55 21.88
C VAL A 85 -4.84 3.26 21.10
N MET A 86 -3.66 2.62 21.07
CA MET A 86 -3.42 1.39 20.33
C MET A 86 -3.51 0.17 21.23
N ASN A 87 -3.97 -0.94 20.68
CA ASN A 87 -3.73 -2.26 21.23
C ASN A 87 -2.62 -2.94 20.39
N ALA A 88 -1.44 -3.06 20.97
CA ALA A 88 -0.26 -3.60 20.30
C ALA A 88 -0.12 -5.13 20.47
N TYR A 89 -0.92 -5.76 21.33
CA TYR A 89 -0.90 -7.22 21.62
C TYR A 89 0.46 -7.76 22.04
N GLU A 90 1.28 -6.96 22.71
CA GLU A 90 2.66 -7.30 23.07
C GLU A 90 2.78 -8.57 23.93
N ASP A 91 1.76 -8.85 24.74
CA ASP A 91 1.71 -10.02 25.63
C ASP A 91 1.16 -11.29 24.93
N VAL A 92 0.83 -11.22 23.63
CA VAL A 92 0.17 -12.30 22.91
C VAL A 92 1.05 -12.76 21.75
N ASN A 93 1.63 -13.97 21.86
CA ASN A 93 2.40 -14.55 20.75
C ASN A 93 1.46 -15.15 19.68
N GLN A 94 0.74 -14.28 18.97
CA GLN A 94 -0.15 -14.62 17.88
C GLN A 94 0.03 -13.61 16.73
N LEU A 95 -0.45 -13.97 15.54
CA LEU A 95 -0.41 -13.12 14.35
C LEU A 95 -1.52 -12.05 14.39
N LEU A 96 -1.52 -11.23 15.45
CA LEU A 96 -2.47 -10.14 15.64
C LEU A 96 -1.80 -8.79 15.32
N TYR A 97 -2.25 -8.15 14.27
CA TYR A 97 -1.83 -6.79 13.96
C TYR A 97 -2.31 -5.79 15.00
N PRO A 98 -1.54 -4.73 15.27
CA PRO A 98 -2.02 -3.61 16.09
C PRO A 98 -3.39 -3.11 15.62
N THR A 99 -4.26 -2.79 16.58
CA THR A 99 -5.60 -2.24 16.33
C THR A 99 -5.83 -0.97 17.13
N ILE A 100 -6.84 -0.19 16.75
CA ILE A 100 -7.26 0.99 17.53
C ILE A 100 -8.13 0.52 18.70
N LYS A 101 -7.67 0.80 19.92
CA LYS A 101 -8.39 0.53 21.17
C LYS A 101 -9.34 1.66 21.51
N GLU A 102 -8.85 2.92 21.45
CA GLU A 102 -9.64 4.11 21.73
C GLU A 102 -9.44 5.13 20.60
N LYS A 103 -10.54 5.59 20.07
CA LYS A 103 -10.60 6.61 19.02
C LYS A 103 -10.59 8.00 19.64
N ILE A 104 -10.25 9.03 18.87
CA ILE A 104 -10.17 10.42 19.36
C ILE A 104 -11.44 11.23 19.12
N ILE A 105 -12.32 10.82 18.21
CA ILE A 105 -13.59 11.46 17.93
C ILE A 105 -14.70 10.56 18.48
N HIS A 106 -15.31 11.00 19.57
CA HIS A 106 -16.42 10.32 20.26
C HIS A 106 -17.76 10.93 19.91
N ASP A 107 -17.77 12.21 19.52
CA ASP A 107 -18.94 12.96 19.08
C ASP A 107 -18.66 13.56 17.70
N PRO A 108 -19.60 13.43 16.74
CA PRO A 108 -19.46 14.03 15.42
C PRO A 108 -19.13 15.53 15.41
N GLU A 109 -19.52 16.29 16.43
CA GLU A 109 -19.19 17.70 16.51
C GLU A 109 -17.68 17.97 16.66
N GLN A 110 -16.94 17.02 17.21
CA GLN A 110 -15.48 17.10 17.36
C GLN A 110 -14.73 17.09 16.01
N MET A 111 -15.37 16.64 14.94
CA MET A 111 -14.76 16.68 13.59
C MET A 111 -14.34 18.11 13.20
N THR A 112 -15.11 19.11 13.60
CA THR A 112 -14.85 20.51 13.23
C THR A 112 -13.69 21.15 14.00
N SER A 113 -13.28 20.53 15.10
CA SER A 113 -12.16 20.98 15.93
C SER A 113 -10.85 20.24 15.67
N LEU A 114 -10.88 19.25 14.76
CA LEU A 114 -9.69 18.48 14.41
C LEU A 114 -8.60 19.39 13.82
N LYS A 115 -7.37 19.17 14.23
CA LYS A 115 -6.19 19.89 13.74
C LYS A 115 -5.07 18.92 13.45
N VAL A 116 -4.15 19.34 12.58
CA VAL A 116 -2.89 18.64 12.37
C VAL A 116 -2.10 18.71 13.69
N PRO A 117 -1.66 17.56 14.25
CA PRO A 117 -0.83 17.56 15.45
C PRO A 117 0.54 18.21 15.19
N ASP A 118 1.01 18.99 16.16
CA ASP A 118 2.38 19.51 16.11
C ASP A 118 3.42 18.37 16.21
N ASN A 119 4.54 18.51 15.50
CA ASN A 119 5.68 17.59 15.56
C ASN A 119 5.31 16.13 15.22
N LEU A 120 4.58 15.89 14.14
CA LEU A 120 4.20 14.54 13.68
C LEU A 120 5.38 13.58 13.59
N ALA A 121 6.59 14.06 13.26
CA ALA A 121 7.80 13.26 13.21
C ALA A 121 8.16 12.59 14.55
N GLU A 122 7.64 13.09 15.67
CA GLU A 122 7.90 12.56 17.02
C GLU A 122 6.68 11.84 17.62
N LYS A 123 5.56 11.73 16.88
CA LYS A 123 4.31 11.17 17.37
C LYS A 123 4.17 9.68 17.12
N GLY A 124 3.60 9.00 18.09
CA GLY A 124 3.26 7.59 17.98
C GLY A 124 4.44 6.74 17.51
N ARG A 125 4.21 5.94 16.46
CA ARG A 125 5.23 5.10 15.84
C ARG A 125 5.84 5.68 14.55
N VAL A 126 5.58 6.94 14.22
CA VAL A 126 6.23 7.62 13.08
C VAL A 126 7.76 7.55 13.20
N PRO A 127 8.39 7.79 14.38
CA PRO A 127 9.84 7.62 14.54
C PRO A 127 10.34 6.21 14.25
N VAL A 128 9.58 5.19 14.65
CA VAL A 128 9.91 3.77 14.40
C VAL A 128 9.96 3.48 12.91
N VAL A 129 8.92 3.88 12.17
CA VAL A 129 8.85 3.70 10.71
C VAL A 129 9.96 4.49 10.00
N THR A 130 10.18 5.73 10.42
CA THR A 130 11.22 6.61 9.89
C THR A 130 12.61 5.99 10.03
N GLU A 131 12.93 5.43 11.20
CA GLU A 131 14.20 4.75 11.44
C GLU A 131 14.29 3.43 10.67
N ALA A 132 13.20 2.67 10.58
CA ALA A 132 13.18 1.45 9.76
C ALA A 132 13.48 1.74 8.27
N ILE A 133 12.94 2.83 7.72
CA ILE A 133 13.27 3.28 6.35
C ILE A 133 14.77 3.55 6.22
N ARG A 134 15.39 4.28 7.15
CA ARG A 134 16.83 4.56 7.12
C ARG A 134 17.67 3.30 7.17
N LEU A 135 17.32 2.37 8.07
CA LEU A 135 18.00 1.09 8.20
C LEU A 135 17.88 0.25 6.92
N LEU A 136 16.72 0.19 6.30
CA LEU A 136 16.51 -0.49 5.01
C LEU A 136 17.36 0.12 3.89
N LYS A 137 17.43 1.44 3.83
CA LYS A 137 18.26 2.13 2.83
C LYS A 137 19.74 1.84 2.99
N GLN A 138 20.22 1.69 4.23
CA GLN A 138 21.60 1.34 4.53
C GLN A 138 21.91 -0.13 4.21
N ASP A 139 20.95 -1.03 4.47
CA ASP A 139 21.14 -2.49 4.34
C ASP A 139 21.01 -2.99 2.91
N ILE A 140 19.90 -2.66 2.23
CA ILE A 140 19.55 -3.21 0.91
C ILE A 140 19.13 -2.14 -0.13
N GLY A 141 19.19 -0.87 0.25
CA GLY A 141 18.68 0.22 -0.58
C GLY A 141 19.45 0.46 -1.89
N ASP A 142 20.59 -0.20 -2.10
CA ASP A 142 21.31 -0.20 -3.38
C ASP A 142 20.81 -1.26 -4.36
N ASP A 143 20.14 -2.31 -3.87
CA ASP A 143 19.68 -3.44 -4.65
C ASP A 143 18.17 -3.43 -4.91
N VAL A 144 17.37 -3.03 -3.92
CA VAL A 144 15.90 -2.97 -4.03
C VAL A 144 15.37 -1.59 -3.68
N ALA A 145 14.19 -1.26 -4.24
CA ALA A 145 13.48 -0.06 -3.87
C ALA A 145 12.89 -0.18 -2.46
N VAL A 146 13.10 0.83 -1.63
CA VAL A 146 12.51 0.93 -0.29
C VAL A 146 11.22 1.73 -0.38
N GLY A 147 10.11 1.04 -0.23
CA GLY A 147 8.78 1.64 -0.25
C GLY A 147 8.23 1.92 1.15
N THR A 148 7.25 2.77 1.17
CA THR A 148 6.43 3.05 2.34
C THR A 148 4.98 3.24 1.93
N TYR A 149 4.07 3.33 2.90
CA TYR A 149 2.70 3.71 2.62
C TYR A 149 2.14 4.61 3.70
N ILE A 150 1.10 5.31 3.33
CA ILE A 150 0.18 6.03 4.21
C ILE A 150 -1.25 5.57 3.88
N LEU A 151 -2.14 5.76 4.85
CA LEU A 151 -3.56 5.57 4.59
C LEU A 151 -4.11 6.67 3.68
N GLY A 152 -5.24 6.40 3.05
CA GLY A 152 -6.07 7.46 2.50
C GLY A 152 -6.87 8.18 3.60
N PRO A 153 -7.32 9.41 3.36
CA PRO A 153 -7.96 10.22 4.39
C PRO A 153 -9.28 9.64 4.90
N TYR A 154 -10.06 8.99 4.05
CA TYR A 154 -11.32 8.37 4.46
C TYR A 154 -11.10 7.10 5.29
N THR A 155 -10.09 6.31 4.95
CA THR A 155 -9.67 5.16 5.76
C THR A 155 -9.18 5.61 7.13
N LEU A 156 -8.36 6.66 7.20
CA LEU A 156 -7.91 7.23 8.47
C LEU A 156 -9.08 7.81 9.29
N ALA A 157 -10.04 8.46 8.64
CA ALA A 157 -11.25 8.94 9.31
C ALA A 157 -12.01 7.80 10.01
N GLY A 158 -12.16 6.65 9.36
CA GLY A 158 -12.81 5.47 9.96
C GLY A 158 -12.04 4.86 11.13
N GLN A 159 -10.75 5.17 11.28
CA GLN A 159 -9.96 4.74 12.43
C GLN A 159 -10.07 5.69 13.62
N ILE A 160 -10.21 6.99 13.37
CA ILE A 160 -10.25 8.00 14.44
C ILE A 160 -11.65 8.29 14.98
N MET A 161 -12.72 7.86 14.28
CA MET A 161 -14.12 8.00 14.70
C MET A 161 -14.91 6.71 14.44
N ASP A 162 -16.12 6.62 14.96
CA ASP A 162 -17.02 5.49 14.69
C ASP A 162 -17.33 5.38 13.19
N LEU A 163 -17.15 4.17 12.63
CA LEU A 163 -17.29 3.94 11.21
C LEU A 163 -18.74 4.10 10.72
N ASN A 164 -19.73 3.72 11.54
CA ASN A 164 -21.13 3.87 11.19
C ASN A 164 -21.53 5.34 11.16
N ASP A 165 -21.01 6.14 12.11
CA ASP A 165 -21.25 7.57 12.14
C ASP A 165 -20.56 8.28 10.96
N LEU A 166 -19.32 7.94 10.64
CA LEU A 166 -18.65 8.44 9.45
C LEU A 166 -19.48 8.15 8.19
N PHE A 167 -19.93 6.91 8.04
CA PHE A 167 -20.72 6.50 6.89
C PHE A 167 -22.04 7.29 6.79
N LYS A 168 -22.80 7.41 7.89
CA LYS A 168 -24.03 8.21 7.92
C LYS A 168 -23.78 9.68 7.57
N LEU A 169 -22.71 10.27 8.13
CA LEU A 169 -22.36 11.69 7.94
C LEU A 169 -21.88 11.96 6.51
N THR A 170 -21.25 11.01 5.85
CA THR A 170 -20.86 11.11 4.45
C THR A 170 -22.05 11.44 3.54
N PHE A 171 -23.24 10.96 3.88
CA PHE A 171 -24.48 11.27 3.13
C PHE A 171 -25.26 12.45 3.69
N LYS A 172 -25.32 12.60 5.02
CA LYS A 172 -26.14 13.63 5.69
C LYS A 172 -25.46 14.98 5.81
N LYS A 173 -24.14 15.00 6.00
CA LYS A 173 -23.34 16.21 6.24
C LYS A 173 -21.99 16.15 5.50
N PRO A 174 -22.01 15.98 4.17
CA PRO A 174 -20.78 15.77 3.38
C PRO A 174 -19.76 16.91 3.53
N ASP A 175 -20.23 18.15 3.74
CA ASP A 175 -19.33 19.30 3.87
C ASP A 175 -18.51 19.24 5.18
N GLN A 176 -19.10 18.74 6.27
CA GLN A 176 -18.37 18.53 7.54
C GLN A 176 -17.36 17.38 7.40
N VAL A 177 -17.74 16.29 6.72
CA VAL A 177 -16.83 15.19 6.43
C VAL A 177 -15.69 15.69 5.54
N ASN A 178 -15.95 16.44 4.47
CA ASN A 178 -14.93 17.01 3.62
C ASN A 178 -13.95 17.93 4.38
N ALA A 179 -14.44 18.76 5.29
CA ALA A 179 -13.60 19.62 6.13
C ALA A 179 -12.66 18.79 7.02
N MET A 180 -13.15 17.70 7.63
CA MET A 180 -12.31 16.77 8.39
C MET A 180 -11.28 16.06 7.48
N LEU A 181 -11.71 15.55 6.35
CA LEU A 181 -10.82 14.86 5.41
C LEU A 181 -9.72 15.78 4.87
N ASP A 182 -9.99 17.08 4.75
CA ASP A 182 -8.99 18.06 4.35
C ASP A 182 -7.86 18.19 5.37
N VAL A 183 -8.19 18.21 6.67
CA VAL A 183 -7.20 18.18 7.76
C VAL A 183 -6.42 16.86 7.77
N LEU A 184 -7.12 15.73 7.57
CA LEU A 184 -6.47 14.42 7.51
C LEU A 184 -5.52 14.32 6.31
N ALA A 185 -5.88 14.92 5.18
CA ALA A 185 -5.00 14.99 4.02
C ALA A 185 -3.70 15.75 4.37
N ASP A 186 -3.77 16.84 5.12
CA ASP A 186 -2.59 17.60 5.56
C ASP A 186 -1.70 16.77 6.50
N VAL A 187 -2.29 16.01 7.43
CA VAL A 187 -1.55 15.05 8.28
C VAL A 187 -0.80 14.04 7.42
N LEU A 188 -1.48 13.44 6.45
CA LEU A 188 -0.91 12.41 5.57
C LEU A 188 0.19 12.96 4.67
N ILE A 189 0.05 14.17 4.15
CA ILE A 189 1.06 14.87 3.35
C ILE A 189 2.33 15.10 4.19
N GLU A 190 2.18 15.55 5.44
CA GLU A 190 3.32 15.78 6.32
C GLU A 190 4.04 14.46 6.64
N ILE A 191 3.32 13.39 6.96
CA ILE A 191 3.90 12.05 7.21
C ILE A 191 4.61 11.53 5.94
N ALA A 192 4.01 11.67 4.76
CA ALA A 192 4.66 11.31 3.50
C ALA A 192 5.99 12.05 3.29
N GLY A 193 6.03 13.34 3.62
CA GLY A 193 7.26 14.14 3.57
C GLY A 193 8.32 13.68 4.59
N ILE A 194 7.91 13.27 5.79
CA ILE A 194 8.82 12.69 6.80
C ILE A 194 9.46 11.40 6.28
N TYR A 195 8.66 10.50 5.70
CA TYR A 195 9.16 9.24 5.14
C TYR A 195 10.07 9.46 3.93
N ARG A 196 9.75 10.45 3.08
CA ARG A 196 10.64 10.86 1.97
C ARG A 196 12.01 11.31 2.48
N LYS A 197 12.05 12.16 3.49
CA LYS A 197 13.29 12.62 4.11
C LYS A 197 14.09 11.50 4.76
N ALA A 198 13.42 10.44 5.23
CA ALA A 198 14.08 9.24 5.75
C ALA A 198 14.73 8.37 4.65
N GLY A 199 14.36 8.58 3.39
CA GLY A 199 14.95 7.89 2.24
C GLY A 199 14.02 6.94 1.50
N ALA A 200 12.70 6.97 1.75
CA ALA A 200 11.75 6.19 0.97
C ALA A 200 11.85 6.53 -0.53
N ASP A 201 11.93 5.51 -1.38
CA ASP A 201 12.06 5.65 -2.81
C ASP A 201 10.71 5.88 -3.50
N TYR A 202 9.63 5.32 -2.95
CA TYR A 202 8.25 5.48 -3.42
C TYR A 202 7.26 5.34 -2.27
N ILE A 203 6.04 5.81 -2.50
CA ILE A 203 4.96 5.73 -1.52
C ILE A 203 3.67 5.19 -2.15
N CYS A 204 2.93 4.39 -1.39
CA CYS A 204 1.58 3.95 -1.71
C CYS A 204 0.58 4.65 -0.80
N VAL A 205 -0.43 5.29 -1.37
CA VAL A 205 -1.61 5.77 -0.62
C VAL A 205 -2.66 4.67 -0.65
N ARG A 206 -3.07 4.20 0.53
CA ARG A 206 -4.01 3.08 0.69
C ARG A 206 -5.38 3.59 1.15
N GLU A 207 -6.31 3.73 0.21
CA GLU A 207 -7.66 4.24 0.50
C GLU A 207 -8.70 3.11 0.48
N MET A 208 -8.62 2.24 1.48
CA MET A 208 -9.43 1.02 1.56
C MET A 208 -10.91 1.28 1.82
N GLY A 209 -11.27 2.41 2.44
CA GLY A 209 -12.65 2.79 2.71
C GLY A 209 -13.43 3.30 1.50
N ALA A 210 -12.76 3.50 0.36
CA ALA A 210 -13.33 4.15 -0.83
C ALA A 210 -13.76 3.16 -1.93
N THR A 211 -13.83 1.87 -1.64
CA THR A 211 -14.28 0.86 -2.59
C THR A 211 -15.72 1.09 -3.07
N SER A 212 -15.99 0.72 -4.33
CA SER A 212 -17.34 0.74 -4.89
C SER A 212 -18.29 -0.27 -4.22
N ASP A 213 -17.77 -1.17 -3.39
CA ASP A 213 -18.57 -2.07 -2.57
C ASP A 213 -19.26 -1.32 -1.42
N ILE A 214 -18.74 -0.13 -1.02
CA ILE A 214 -19.24 0.68 0.10
C ILE A 214 -19.79 2.03 -0.39
N LEU A 215 -19.08 2.71 -1.27
CA LEU A 215 -19.42 4.05 -1.74
C LEU A 215 -19.86 4.06 -3.20
N SER A 216 -20.88 4.84 -3.53
CA SER A 216 -21.25 5.07 -4.92
C SER A 216 -20.17 5.88 -5.65
N PRO A 217 -20.04 5.78 -6.98
CA PRO A 217 -19.13 6.63 -7.76
C PRO A 217 -19.35 8.12 -7.54
N LYS A 218 -20.60 8.54 -7.31
CA LYS A 218 -20.94 9.93 -6.98
C LYS A 218 -20.38 10.35 -5.64
N SER A 219 -20.49 9.50 -4.60
CA SER A 219 -19.92 9.77 -3.28
C SER A 219 -18.40 9.79 -3.34
N PHE A 220 -17.78 8.86 -4.09
CA PHE A 220 -16.35 8.85 -4.34
C PHE A 220 -15.87 10.19 -4.94
N SER A 221 -16.49 10.63 -6.04
CA SER A 221 -16.11 11.88 -6.70
C SER A 221 -16.27 13.12 -5.81
N LYS A 222 -17.27 13.10 -4.90
CA LYS A 222 -17.58 14.25 -4.05
C LYS A 222 -16.77 14.30 -2.77
N VAL A 223 -16.44 13.14 -2.18
CA VAL A 223 -15.90 13.06 -0.81
C VAL A 223 -14.48 12.49 -0.79
N ILE A 224 -14.13 11.60 -1.72
CA ILE A 224 -12.81 10.93 -1.72
C ILE A 224 -11.83 11.61 -2.68
N TYR A 225 -12.23 11.71 -3.93
CA TYR A 225 -11.38 12.19 -5.02
C TYR A 225 -10.70 13.55 -4.76
N PRO A 226 -11.36 14.60 -4.21
CA PRO A 226 -10.71 15.89 -4.00
C PRO A 226 -9.53 15.81 -3.04
N HIS A 227 -9.63 14.97 -2.00
CA HIS A 227 -8.60 14.82 -0.98
C HIS A 227 -7.43 13.96 -1.47
N LEU A 228 -7.70 12.90 -2.24
CA LEU A 228 -6.65 12.14 -2.91
C LEU A 228 -5.89 13.03 -3.89
N LYS A 229 -6.58 13.84 -4.67
CA LYS A 229 -5.97 14.80 -5.61
C LYS A 229 -5.06 15.81 -4.88
N LYS A 230 -5.52 16.33 -3.72
CA LYS A 230 -4.71 17.21 -2.86
C LYS A 230 -3.43 16.52 -2.40
N ILE A 231 -3.53 15.27 -1.92
CA ILE A 231 -2.38 14.50 -1.44
C ILE A 231 -1.38 14.26 -2.59
N PHE A 232 -1.84 13.75 -3.72
CA PHE A 232 -0.95 13.43 -4.84
C PHE A 232 -0.30 14.67 -5.47
N ALA A 233 -0.95 15.82 -5.44
CA ALA A 233 -0.37 17.08 -5.90
C ALA A 233 0.81 17.56 -5.04
N GLN A 234 0.91 17.12 -3.78
CA GLN A 234 1.94 17.57 -2.83
C GLN A 234 3.02 16.53 -2.53
N ILE A 235 2.86 15.30 -2.99
CA ILE A 235 3.91 14.27 -2.92
C ILE A 235 4.83 14.41 -4.12
N ASP A 236 6.13 14.62 -3.87
CA ASP A 236 7.16 14.93 -4.86
C ASP A 236 8.05 13.74 -5.28
N TYR A 237 7.68 12.52 -4.90
CA TYR A 237 8.38 11.30 -5.28
C TYR A 237 7.39 10.24 -5.81
N PRO A 238 7.86 9.13 -6.41
CA PRO A 238 6.97 8.13 -7.00
C PRO A 238 5.86 7.69 -6.06
N LYS A 239 4.62 7.76 -6.55
CA LYS A 239 3.40 7.63 -5.74
C LYS A 239 2.36 6.78 -6.44
N ILE A 240 1.76 5.88 -5.67
CA ILE A 240 0.83 4.87 -6.15
C ILE A 240 -0.47 4.97 -5.36
N LEU A 241 -1.61 4.84 -6.02
CA LEU A 241 -2.90 4.70 -5.34
C LEU A 241 -3.33 3.25 -5.32
N HIS A 242 -3.57 2.70 -4.12
CA HIS A 242 -4.20 1.40 -3.94
C HIS A 242 -5.57 1.54 -3.28
N ILE A 243 -6.57 0.93 -3.89
CA ILE A 243 -7.91 0.77 -3.31
C ILE A 243 -8.28 -0.70 -3.38
N CYS A 244 -8.56 -1.31 -2.22
CA CYS A 244 -9.07 -2.69 -2.12
C CYS A 244 -10.50 -2.79 -2.64
N GLY A 245 -10.93 -4.01 -2.96
CA GLY A 245 -12.30 -4.28 -3.41
C GLY A 245 -12.57 -3.88 -4.85
N SER A 246 -13.84 -3.70 -5.18
CA SER A 246 -14.27 -3.37 -6.53
C SER A 246 -14.05 -1.90 -6.85
N THR A 247 -13.29 -1.59 -7.88
CA THR A 247 -12.94 -0.22 -8.28
C THR A 247 -13.21 0.12 -9.75
N ASN A 248 -13.63 -0.83 -10.57
CA ASN A 248 -13.89 -0.56 -11.99
C ASN A 248 -14.80 0.66 -12.22
N LYS A 249 -15.81 0.87 -11.36
CA LYS A 249 -16.75 2.01 -11.48
C LYS A 249 -16.14 3.38 -11.16
N VAL A 250 -14.97 3.41 -10.50
CA VAL A 250 -14.27 4.65 -10.10
C VAL A 250 -12.84 4.72 -10.66
N ILE A 251 -12.48 3.80 -11.55
CA ILE A 251 -11.12 3.65 -12.05
C ILE A 251 -10.60 4.91 -12.75
N THR A 252 -11.46 5.63 -13.45
CA THR A 252 -11.12 6.91 -14.10
C THR A 252 -10.75 7.98 -13.06
N ASN A 253 -11.51 8.05 -11.96
CA ASN A 253 -11.18 8.97 -10.87
C ASN A 253 -9.87 8.57 -10.15
N MET A 254 -9.61 7.27 -10.00
CA MET A 254 -8.34 6.80 -9.42
C MET A 254 -7.15 7.25 -10.28
N TYR A 255 -7.25 7.12 -11.59
CA TYR A 255 -6.23 7.59 -12.50
C TYR A 255 -6.05 9.12 -12.46
N ASP A 256 -7.17 9.86 -12.49
CA ASP A 256 -7.16 11.34 -12.59
C ASP A 256 -6.73 12.05 -11.29
N CYS A 257 -6.59 11.34 -10.18
CA CYS A 257 -6.16 11.98 -8.92
C CYS A 257 -4.67 12.34 -8.87
N GLY A 258 -3.87 11.91 -9.84
CA GLY A 258 -2.48 12.33 -10.01
C GLY A 258 -1.43 11.37 -9.44
N ALA A 259 -1.81 10.12 -9.18
CA ALA A 259 -0.84 9.05 -8.89
C ALA A 259 -0.07 8.64 -10.16
N ASP A 260 1.19 8.23 -10.02
CA ASP A 260 2.01 7.71 -11.12
C ASP A 260 1.55 6.31 -11.57
N ALA A 261 0.94 5.56 -10.65
CA ALA A 261 0.37 4.25 -10.91
C ALA A 261 -0.85 3.99 -10.02
N ILE A 262 -1.72 3.08 -10.48
CA ILE A 262 -2.84 2.57 -9.69
C ILE A 262 -2.68 1.08 -9.47
N SER A 263 -3.05 0.62 -8.27
CA SER A 263 -3.07 -0.80 -7.91
C SER A 263 -4.49 -1.25 -7.63
N VAL A 264 -4.87 -2.36 -8.22
CA VAL A 264 -6.23 -2.92 -8.15
C VAL A 264 -6.23 -4.33 -7.58
N GLU A 265 -7.28 -4.67 -6.85
CA GLU A 265 -7.51 -5.99 -6.27
C GLU A 265 -8.11 -6.97 -7.31
N THR A 266 -8.01 -8.24 -7.00
CA THR A 266 -8.47 -9.40 -7.80
C THR A 266 -9.94 -9.32 -8.25
N LYS A 267 -10.79 -8.61 -7.52
CA LYS A 267 -12.21 -8.39 -7.88
C LYS A 267 -12.42 -7.57 -9.15
N ASN A 268 -11.37 -6.92 -9.65
CA ASN A 268 -11.47 -6.03 -10.80
C ASN A 268 -11.20 -6.76 -12.10
N ASP A 269 -12.00 -6.44 -13.11
CA ASP A 269 -11.76 -6.84 -14.47
C ASP A 269 -10.68 -5.94 -15.09
N LEU A 270 -9.50 -6.50 -15.33
CA LEU A 270 -8.37 -5.76 -15.90
C LEU A 270 -8.60 -5.37 -17.38
N ALA A 271 -9.32 -6.19 -18.13
CA ALA A 271 -9.65 -5.85 -19.51
C ALA A 271 -10.58 -4.62 -19.55
N GLN A 272 -11.57 -4.58 -18.66
CA GLN A 272 -12.43 -3.41 -18.49
C GLN A 272 -11.64 -2.20 -17.98
N THR A 273 -10.74 -2.39 -16.98
CA THR A 273 -9.85 -1.32 -16.52
C THR A 273 -9.07 -0.70 -17.68
N ARG A 274 -8.46 -1.54 -18.54
CA ARG A 274 -7.72 -1.05 -19.72
C ARG A 274 -8.61 -0.40 -20.77
N ALA A 275 -9.83 -0.88 -20.95
CA ALA A 275 -10.79 -0.25 -21.84
C ALA A 275 -11.18 1.16 -21.37
N ASP A 276 -11.32 1.36 -20.07
CA ASP A 276 -11.77 2.63 -19.49
C ASP A 276 -10.66 3.68 -19.42
N ILE A 277 -9.42 3.30 -19.10
CA ILE A 277 -8.31 4.25 -18.88
C ILE A 277 -7.18 4.16 -19.92
N GLY A 278 -7.24 3.21 -20.83
CA GLY A 278 -6.19 3.03 -21.85
C GLY A 278 -4.88 2.46 -21.32
N TRP A 279 -3.80 2.70 -22.07
CA TRP A 279 -2.47 2.13 -21.80
C TRP A 279 -1.45 3.14 -21.27
N GLU A 280 -1.79 4.43 -21.21
CA GLU A 280 -0.93 5.46 -20.64
C GLU A 280 -0.70 5.23 -19.14
N PRO A 281 -1.76 5.05 -18.31
CA PRO A 281 -1.59 4.79 -16.89
C PRO A 281 -0.90 3.46 -16.59
N LEU A 282 -0.05 3.45 -15.57
CA LEU A 282 0.49 2.22 -15.01
C LEU A 282 -0.59 1.55 -14.14
N VAL A 283 -0.82 0.26 -14.38
CA VAL A 283 -1.76 -0.57 -13.60
C VAL A 283 -1.01 -1.75 -13.01
N PHE A 284 -1.12 -1.89 -11.69
CA PHE A 284 -0.50 -2.96 -10.91
C PHE A 284 -1.57 -3.88 -10.32
N GLY A 285 -1.27 -5.12 -10.17
CA GLY A 285 -2.17 -6.13 -9.61
C GLY A 285 -1.83 -7.52 -10.15
N HIS A 286 -2.71 -8.48 -10.03
CA HIS A 286 -3.84 -8.54 -9.06
C HIS A 286 -3.97 -9.99 -8.58
N VAL A 287 -2.81 -10.57 -8.17
CA VAL A 287 -2.77 -11.96 -7.68
C VAL A 287 -3.53 -12.06 -6.36
N ASP A 288 -4.47 -12.99 -6.27
CA ASP A 288 -5.27 -13.20 -5.06
C ASP A 288 -4.38 -13.58 -3.88
N SER A 289 -4.36 -12.70 -2.88
CA SER A 289 -3.47 -12.83 -1.72
C SER A 289 -3.84 -13.99 -0.80
N PHE A 290 -5.11 -14.40 -0.76
CA PHE A 290 -5.58 -15.45 0.13
C PHE A 290 -5.84 -16.77 -0.60
N ASN A 291 -6.69 -16.76 -1.62
CA ASN A 291 -7.05 -18.00 -2.29
C ASN A 291 -5.90 -18.59 -3.10
N VAL A 292 -5.03 -17.74 -3.66
CA VAL A 292 -3.89 -18.17 -4.48
C VAL A 292 -2.59 -18.21 -3.68
N LEU A 293 -2.18 -17.09 -3.05
CA LEU A 293 -0.88 -17.05 -2.38
C LEU A 293 -0.82 -17.86 -1.09
N VAL A 294 -1.93 -17.94 -0.32
CA VAL A 294 -1.97 -18.76 0.92
C VAL A 294 -2.41 -20.18 0.65
N ASN A 295 -3.54 -20.36 -0.05
CA ASN A 295 -4.22 -21.64 -0.16
C ASN A 295 -3.97 -22.38 -1.48
N GLY A 296 -3.42 -21.70 -2.50
CA GLY A 296 -3.13 -22.29 -3.80
C GLY A 296 -1.82 -23.08 -3.81
N SER A 297 -1.62 -23.84 -4.87
CA SER A 297 -0.35 -24.47 -5.19
C SER A 297 0.59 -23.49 -5.93
N GLU A 298 1.86 -23.86 -6.07
CA GLU A 298 2.82 -23.10 -6.90
C GLU A 298 2.35 -22.98 -8.35
N GLU A 299 1.65 -23.99 -8.88
CA GLU A 299 1.07 -23.96 -10.21
C GLU A 299 -0.10 -22.98 -10.32
N ASP A 300 -0.97 -22.90 -9.29
CA ASP A 300 -2.04 -21.90 -9.23
C ASP A 300 -1.47 -20.48 -9.19
N VAL A 301 -0.39 -20.27 -8.42
CA VAL A 301 0.31 -18.98 -8.38
C VAL A 301 0.88 -18.63 -9.75
N ARG A 302 1.57 -19.58 -10.42
CA ARG A 302 2.10 -19.40 -11.76
C ARG A 302 1.02 -19.01 -12.76
N ALA A 303 -0.10 -19.73 -12.74
CA ALA A 303 -1.25 -19.44 -13.62
C ALA A 303 -1.83 -18.04 -13.37
N ALA A 304 -2.00 -17.64 -12.11
CA ALA A 304 -2.51 -16.33 -11.73
C ALA A 304 -1.57 -15.19 -12.17
N VAL A 305 -0.26 -15.36 -12.01
CA VAL A 305 0.75 -14.39 -12.46
C VAL A 305 0.70 -14.23 -13.98
N LEU A 306 0.70 -15.32 -14.73
CA LEU A 306 0.61 -15.28 -16.20
C LEU A 306 -0.67 -14.60 -16.66
N SER A 307 -1.81 -14.94 -16.05
CA SER A 307 -3.10 -14.32 -16.33
C SER A 307 -3.07 -12.80 -16.07
N SER A 308 -2.46 -12.36 -14.98
CA SER A 308 -2.32 -10.93 -14.66
C SER A 308 -1.47 -10.18 -15.71
N ILE A 309 -0.34 -10.77 -16.12
CA ILE A 309 0.53 -10.18 -17.14
C ILE A 309 -0.18 -10.09 -18.49
N ASP A 310 -0.84 -11.17 -18.90
CA ASP A 310 -1.56 -11.24 -20.18
C ASP A 310 -2.77 -10.28 -20.21
N ALA A 311 -3.39 -10.03 -19.05
CA ALA A 311 -4.46 -9.04 -18.90
C ALA A 311 -3.94 -7.59 -18.90
N GLY A 312 -2.64 -7.38 -18.86
CA GLY A 312 -2.02 -6.08 -19.11
C GLY A 312 -1.60 -5.30 -17.88
N VAL A 313 -1.24 -5.98 -16.78
CA VAL A 313 -0.57 -5.27 -15.67
C VAL A 313 0.86 -4.87 -16.06
N ASP A 314 1.33 -3.77 -15.50
CA ASP A 314 2.70 -3.28 -15.68
C ASP A 314 3.64 -3.77 -14.58
N ALA A 315 3.07 -4.14 -13.43
CA ALA A 315 3.77 -4.86 -12.38
C ALA A 315 2.82 -5.90 -11.76
N VAL A 316 3.37 -7.05 -11.42
CA VAL A 316 2.66 -8.07 -10.65
C VAL A 316 2.70 -7.68 -9.19
N TRP A 317 1.54 -7.43 -8.63
CA TRP A 317 1.29 -7.16 -7.23
C TRP A 317 0.34 -8.19 -6.66
N PRO A 318 0.43 -8.52 -5.37
CA PRO A 318 -0.70 -9.11 -4.66
C PRO A 318 -1.88 -8.15 -4.74
N GLY A 319 -3.07 -8.67 -4.85
CA GLY A 319 -4.29 -7.84 -4.89
C GLY A 319 -4.56 -7.07 -3.60
N CYS A 320 -3.96 -7.51 -2.51
CA CYS A 320 -3.96 -6.88 -1.18
C CYS A 320 -2.66 -7.24 -0.44
N ASP A 321 -2.61 -7.07 0.90
CA ASP A 321 -1.46 -7.50 1.70
C ASP A 321 -1.16 -9.00 1.52
N ILE A 322 0.11 -9.37 1.52
CA ILE A 322 0.51 -10.76 1.65
C ILE A 322 0.23 -11.20 3.10
N TRP A 323 -0.55 -12.25 3.25
CA TRP A 323 -0.86 -12.81 4.56
C TRP A 323 0.41 -13.44 5.17
N PRO A 324 0.64 -13.29 6.48
CA PRO A 324 1.83 -13.84 7.13
C PRO A 324 2.02 -15.34 6.93
N THR A 325 0.92 -16.08 6.75
CA THR A 325 0.91 -17.53 6.54
C THR A 325 1.14 -17.97 5.10
N ALA A 326 1.36 -17.05 4.16
CA ALA A 326 1.66 -17.40 2.77
C ALA A 326 2.98 -18.22 2.71
N PRO A 327 2.96 -19.42 2.11
CA PRO A 327 4.17 -20.25 1.99
C PRO A 327 5.25 -19.55 1.16
N VAL A 328 6.50 -19.62 1.58
CA VAL A 328 7.63 -19.07 0.80
C VAL A 328 7.69 -19.67 -0.60
N ALA A 329 7.37 -20.96 -0.75
CA ALA A 329 7.31 -21.62 -2.06
C ALA A 329 6.34 -20.89 -3.02
N ASN A 330 5.16 -20.50 -2.56
CA ASN A 330 4.18 -19.77 -3.36
C ASN A 330 4.67 -18.35 -3.70
N LEU A 331 5.26 -17.64 -2.72
CA LEU A 331 5.83 -16.32 -2.94
C LEU A 331 7.00 -16.36 -3.93
N LYS A 332 7.83 -17.41 -3.82
CA LYS A 332 8.92 -17.64 -4.76
C LYS A 332 8.40 -18.03 -6.15
N ALA A 333 7.36 -18.85 -6.25
CA ALA A 333 6.72 -19.17 -7.53
C ALA A 333 6.19 -17.90 -8.23
N MET A 334 5.66 -16.91 -7.47
CA MET A 334 5.23 -15.62 -8.02
C MET A 334 6.41 -14.87 -8.64
N THR A 335 7.50 -14.68 -7.90
CA THR A 335 8.67 -13.92 -8.37
C THR A 335 9.41 -14.65 -9.51
N ASP A 336 9.57 -15.97 -9.42
CA ASP A 336 10.23 -16.78 -10.44
C ASP A 336 9.42 -16.78 -11.76
N THR A 337 8.10 -16.84 -11.69
CA THR A 337 7.25 -16.73 -12.89
C THR A 337 7.41 -15.38 -13.58
N VAL A 338 7.47 -14.29 -12.81
CA VAL A 338 7.71 -12.96 -13.37
C VAL A 338 9.11 -12.85 -14.00
N LYS A 339 10.14 -13.45 -13.39
CA LYS A 339 11.50 -13.49 -13.96
C LYS A 339 11.53 -14.24 -15.29
N GLU A 340 10.84 -15.39 -15.36
CA GLU A 340 10.83 -16.24 -16.55
C GLU A 340 10.02 -15.65 -17.71
N PHE A 341 8.84 -15.09 -17.45
CA PHE A 341 7.88 -14.68 -18.49
C PHE A 341 7.65 -13.18 -18.60
N GLY A 342 8.08 -12.39 -17.61
CA GLY A 342 7.75 -10.96 -17.53
C GLY A 342 8.27 -10.11 -18.69
N ALA A 343 9.35 -10.53 -19.37
CA ALA A 343 9.86 -9.84 -20.54
C ALA A 343 9.08 -10.21 -21.81
N SER A 344 8.85 -11.51 -22.04
CA SER A 344 8.23 -12.03 -23.27
C SER A 344 6.72 -11.77 -23.35
N ARG A 345 6.04 -11.66 -22.20
CA ARG A 345 4.58 -11.47 -22.12
C ARG A 345 4.13 -10.04 -21.79
N TRP A 346 5.05 -9.10 -21.58
CA TRP A 346 4.68 -7.73 -21.20
C TRP A 346 3.92 -7.00 -22.32
N VAL A 347 2.63 -6.90 -22.17
CA VAL A 347 1.72 -6.35 -23.20
C VAL A 347 2.04 -4.89 -23.56
N ARG A 348 2.37 -4.04 -22.58
CA ARG A 348 2.77 -2.64 -22.83
C ARG A 348 4.00 -2.56 -23.75
N LYS A 349 4.99 -3.43 -23.57
CA LYS A 349 6.21 -3.44 -24.37
C LYS A 349 5.97 -3.91 -25.81
N GLN A 350 4.94 -4.73 -26.02
CA GLN A 350 4.54 -5.20 -27.35
C GLN A 350 3.71 -4.15 -28.12
N LYS A 351 3.15 -3.16 -27.43
CA LYS A 351 2.33 -2.08 -28.03
C LYS A 351 3.13 -0.82 -28.37
N LYS A 352 4.38 -0.71 -27.93
CA LYS A 352 5.34 0.33 -28.33
C LYS A 352 6.05 -0.08 -29.62
#